data_a1b77940b9a07b7a6279a3e137a4c6e2
#
_entry.id   a1b77940b9a07b7a6279a3e137a4c6e2
#
_cell.length_a   1.000
_cell.length_b   1.000
_cell.length_c   1.000
_cell.angle_alpha   90.00
_cell.angle_beta   90.00
_cell.angle_gamma   90.00
#
_symmetry.space_group_name_H-M   'P 1'
#
loop_
_entity.id
_entity.type
_entity.pdbx_description
1 polymer ?
#
loop_
_entity_poly.entity_id
_entity_poly.type
_entity_poly.pdbx_seq_one_letter_code
_entity_poly.pdbx_strand_id
1 'polypeptide(L)'
;MKIVVLGTAGYHPNETRDTSCIMIPELGFVLDAGTGMHRLGKLLVGDTLDIFLSHAHLDHVFGLTFLLGISVTRSLRRITVHGIGATLQAIDRHLYSEALFPVRPNFNMQAFSTDPFTVGDCRITPMPLAHPGGSIGYRFDCGFICELSALWKM
;
A
#
# COMPACT_ATOMS: atom_id res chain seq x y z
N MET A 1 -11.76 4.31 -15.42
CA MET A 1 -10.81 4.00 -14.34
C MET A 1 -9.41 4.41 -14.76
N LYS A 2 -8.65 5.02 -13.86
CA LYS A 2 -7.28 5.47 -14.09
C LYS A 2 -6.34 4.74 -13.13
N ILE A 3 -5.22 4.21 -13.63
CA ILE A 3 -4.12 3.74 -12.81
C ILE A 3 -3.05 4.82 -12.81
N VAL A 4 -2.62 5.24 -11.64
CA VAL A 4 -1.60 6.28 -11.46
C VAL A 4 -0.39 5.65 -10.79
N VAL A 5 0.75 5.69 -11.49
CA VAL A 5 2.02 5.22 -10.95
C VAL A 5 2.69 6.37 -10.21
N LEU A 6 2.75 6.28 -8.89
CA LEU A 6 3.31 7.31 -8.01
C LEU A 6 4.80 7.09 -7.75
N GLY A 7 5.26 5.84 -7.82
CA GLY A 7 6.65 5.48 -7.64
C GLY A 7 6.98 4.14 -8.27
N THR A 8 8.15 4.04 -8.88
CA THR A 8 8.67 2.85 -9.58
C THR A 8 10.13 2.54 -9.25
N ALA A 9 10.77 3.32 -8.39
CA ALA A 9 12.11 3.00 -7.93
C ALA A 9 12.05 1.87 -6.89
N GLY A 10 13.04 1.01 -6.87
CA GLY A 10 13.25 0.03 -5.83
C GLY A 10 14.37 0.44 -4.91
N TYR A 11 14.40 -0.17 -3.72
CA TYR A 11 15.40 0.04 -2.69
C TYR A 11 15.42 1.49 -2.14
N HIS A 12 15.61 2.51 -2.98
CA HIS A 12 15.58 3.91 -2.58
C HIS A 12 15.05 4.81 -3.70
N PRO A 13 14.51 5.99 -3.38
CA PRO A 13 14.11 6.95 -4.38
C PRO A 13 15.35 7.56 -5.05
N ASN A 14 15.15 8.14 -6.24
CA ASN A 14 16.17 8.92 -6.94
C ASN A 14 15.56 10.26 -7.40
N GLU A 15 16.32 11.08 -8.13
CA GLU A 15 15.90 12.41 -8.57
C GLU A 15 14.61 12.43 -9.39
N THR A 16 14.28 11.33 -10.06
CA THR A 16 13.14 11.26 -11.00
C THR A 16 12.06 10.28 -10.58
N ARG A 17 12.32 9.37 -9.64
CA ARG A 17 11.40 8.30 -9.26
C ARG A 17 11.38 8.06 -7.76
N ASP A 18 10.18 8.05 -7.20
CA ASP A 18 9.89 7.55 -5.87
C ASP A 18 9.84 6.01 -5.83
N THR A 19 9.91 5.41 -4.65
CA THR A 19 9.79 3.97 -4.47
C THR A 19 8.34 3.50 -4.63
N SER A 20 8.14 2.19 -4.73
CA SER A 20 6.94 1.49 -5.18
C SER A 20 5.64 2.04 -4.58
N CYS A 21 4.80 2.60 -5.43
CA CYS A 21 3.46 3.05 -5.07
C CYS A 21 2.60 3.20 -6.32
N ILE A 22 1.49 2.46 -6.41
CA ILE A 22 0.54 2.52 -7.52
C ILE A 22 -0.84 2.80 -6.95
N MET A 23 -1.60 3.69 -7.58
CA MET A 23 -2.91 4.12 -7.08
C MET A 23 -4.01 3.96 -8.12
N ILE A 24 -5.20 3.57 -7.67
CA ILE A 24 -6.46 3.65 -8.42
C ILE A 24 -7.33 4.68 -7.69
N PRO A 25 -7.28 5.97 -8.10
CA PRO A 25 -7.87 7.08 -7.35
C PRO A 25 -9.37 6.94 -7.09
N GLU A 26 -10.11 6.44 -8.08
CA GLU A 26 -11.58 6.31 -8.03
C GLU A 26 -12.03 5.28 -6.99
N LEU A 27 -11.21 4.25 -6.73
CA LEU A 27 -11.47 3.22 -5.72
C LEU A 27 -10.86 3.56 -4.36
N GLY A 28 -9.94 4.51 -4.30
CA GLY A 28 -9.11 4.73 -3.12
C GLY A 28 -8.16 3.57 -2.83
N PHE A 29 -7.78 2.80 -3.84
CA PHE A 29 -6.87 1.66 -3.72
C PHE A 29 -5.45 2.07 -4.00
N VAL A 30 -4.53 1.58 -3.18
CA VAL A 30 -3.08 1.79 -3.33
C VAL A 30 -2.38 0.45 -3.19
N LEU A 31 -1.50 0.13 -4.14
CA LEU A 31 -0.60 -1.00 -4.07
C LEU A 31 0.78 -0.50 -3.67
N ASP A 32 1.26 -0.99 -2.55
CA ASP A 32 2.45 -0.55 -1.81
C ASP A 32 2.44 0.91 -1.38
N ALA A 33 3.17 1.17 -0.32
CA ALA A 33 3.29 2.46 0.33
C ALA A 33 4.75 2.90 0.40
N GLY A 34 5.42 2.95 -0.75
CA GLY A 34 6.75 3.53 -0.85
C GLY A 34 6.72 5.05 -0.75
N THR A 35 7.85 5.71 -1.06
CA THR A 35 7.96 7.17 -0.94
C THR A 35 6.98 7.92 -1.85
N GLY A 36 6.50 7.30 -2.96
CA GLY A 36 5.47 7.87 -3.83
C GLY A 36 4.16 8.23 -3.13
N MET A 37 3.90 7.70 -1.94
CA MET A 37 2.74 8.03 -1.10
C MET A 37 2.58 9.54 -0.81
N HIS A 38 3.64 10.32 -0.81
CA HIS A 38 3.55 11.77 -0.55
C HIS A 38 2.66 12.52 -1.56
N ARG A 39 2.40 11.93 -2.74
CA ARG A 39 1.57 12.51 -3.80
C ARG A 39 0.09 12.16 -3.67
N LEU A 40 -0.23 11.15 -2.86
CA LEU A 40 -1.56 10.53 -2.77
C LEU A 40 -2.67 11.53 -2.41
N GLY A 41 -2.42 12.42 -1.46
CA GLY A 41 -3.44 13.35 -0.97
C GLY A 41 -4.05 14.27 -2.03
N LYS A 42 -3.32 14.56 -3.12
CA LYS A 42 -3.81 15.38 -4.25
C LYS A 42 -4.64 14.59 -5.26
N LEU A 43 -4.55 13.26 -5.25
CA LEU A 43 -5.12 12.39 -6.28
C LEU A 43 -6.32 11.60 -5.79
N LEU A 44 -6.45 11.39 -4.50
CA LEU A 44 -7.55 10.63 -3.90
C LEU A 44 -8.88 11.35 -4.14
N VAL A 45 -9.84 10.63 -4.74
CA VAL A 45 -11.16 11.16 -5.09
C VAL A 45 -12.14 11.07 -3.91
N GLY A 46 -12.15 9.94 -3.20
CA GLY A 46 -13.07 9.69 -2.08
C GLY A 46 -12.47 10.02 -0.70
N ASP A 47 -13.11 9.48 0.33
CA ASP A 47 -12.75 9.63 1.74
C ASP A 47 -12.29 8.30 2.38
N THR A 48 -12.14 7.25 1.59
CA THR A 48 -11.63 5.94 2.03
C THR A 48 -10.35 5.58 1.30
N LEU A 49 -9.47 4.88 2.01
CA LEU A 49 -8.17 4.46 1.50
C LEU A 49 -7.91 3.02 1.91
N ASP A 50 -7.70 2.15 0.94
CA ASP A 50 -7.32 0.76 1.13
C ASP A 50 -5.93 0.52 0.51
N ILE A 51 -4.95 0.22 1.35
CA ILE A 51 -3.54 0.04 0.97
C ILE A 51 -3.23 -1.45 1.01
N PHE A 52 -2.81 -2.02 -0.10
CA PHE A 52 -2.47 -3.43 -0.27
C PHE A 52 -0.95 -3.59 -0.31
N LEU A 53 -0.36 -4.19 0.70
CA LEU A 53 1.09 -4.34 0.80
C LEU A 53 1.56 -5.65 0.20
N SER A 54 2.51 -5.57 -0.70
CA SER A 54 3.16 -6.74 -1.27
C SER A 54 4.06 -7.44 -0.24
N HIS A 55 4.86 -6.69 0.51
CA HIS A 55 5.75 -7.17 1.57
C HIS A 55 6.26 -6.00 2.44
N ALA A 56 7.11 -6.30 3.45
CA ALA A 56 7.51 -5.32 4.47
C ALA A 56 8.87 -4.64 4.23
N HIS A 57 9.44 -4.67 3.01
CA HIS A 57 10.67 -3.92 2.75
C HIS A 57 10.40 -2.41 2.81
N LEU A 58 11.38 -1.64 3.29
CA LEU A 58 11.20 -0.20 3.58
C LEU A 58 10.74 0.61 2.37
N ASP A 59 11.22 0.29 1.18
CA ASP A 59 10.84 0.94 -0.07
C ASP A 59 9.39 0.66 -0.49
N HIS A 60 8.69 -0.27 0.19
CA HIS A 60 7.28 -0.58 0.01
C HIS A 60 6.38 -0.12 1.15
N VAL A 61 6.93 0.25 2.31
CA VAL A 61 6.11 0.56 3.50
C VAL A 61 6.43 1.91 4.15
N PHE A 62 7.55 2.55 3.81
CA PHE A 62 7.98 3.79 4.44
C PHE A 62 6.94 4.91 4.34
N GLY A 63 6.23 4.99 3.22
CA GLY A 63 5.19 6.00 2.99
C GLY A 63 3.97 5.87 3.90
N LEU A 64 3.81 4.76 4.65
CA LEU A 64 2.78 4.67 5.68
C LEU A 64 2.97 5.76 6.77
N THR A 65 4.19 6.21 7.01
CA THR A 65 4.48 7.30 7.93
C THR A 65 3.91 8.64 7.45
N PHE A 66 3.71 8.83 6.13
CA PHE A 66 3.15 10.03 5.54
C PHE A 66 1.64 10.17 5.76
N LEU A 67 0.96 9.10 6.19
CA LEU A 67 -0.46 9.11 6.49
C LEU A 67 -0.83 10.15 7.55
N LEU A 68 0.08 10.50 8.48
CA LEU A 68 -0.14 11.62 9.41
C LEU A 68 -0.38 12.93 8.65
N GLY A 69 0.52 13.30 7.73
CA GLY A 69 0.40 14.52 6.94
C GLY A 69 -0.78 14.49 5.98
N ILE A 70 -1.07 13.34 5.38
CA ILE A 70 -2.23 13.16 4.50
C ILE A 70 -3.52 13.37 5.28
N SER A 71 -3.64 12.80 6.48
CA SER A 71 -4.84 12.93 7.34
C SER A 71 -5.07 14.35 7.85
N VAL A 72 -4.04 15.17 7.95
CA VAL A 72 -4.18 16.61 8.28
C VAL A 72 -4.79 17.40 7.12
N THR A 73 -4.42 17.05 5.89
CA THR A 73 -4.86 17.76 4.68
C THR A 73 -6.14 17.22 4.05
N ARG A 74 -6.51 15.99 4.41
CA ARG A 74 -7.67 15.25 3.88
C ARG A 74 -8.47 14.63 5.01
N SER A 75 -9.76 14.91 5.08
CA SER A 75 -10.69 14.19 5.96
C SER A 75 -10.93 12.78 5.41
N LEU A 76 -10.17 11.80 5.93
CA LEU A 76 -10.36 10.40 5.57
C LEU A 76 -11.25 9.72 6.61
N ARG A 77 -12.36 9.17 6.16
CA ARG A 77 -13.31 8.44 7.03
C ARG A 77 -12.74 7.07 7.44
N ARG A 78 -11.98 6.42 6.58
CA ARG A 78 -11.39 5.11 6.82
C ARG A 78 -10.08 4.94 6.06
N ILE A 79 -9.08 4.43 6.75
CA ILE A 79 -7.85 3.93 6.16
C ILE A 79 -7.69 2.47 6.61
N THR A 80 -7.46 1.56 5.67
CA THR A 80 -7.18 0.15 5.96
C THR A 80 -5.89 -0.26 5.25
N VAL A 81 -4.98 -0.88 5.99
CA VAL A 81 -3.76 -1.48 5.45
C VAL A 81 -3.94 -2.99 5.43
N HIS A 82 -3.96 -3.55 4.23
CA HIS A 82 -4.10 -4.98 3.97
C HIS A 82 -2.73 -5.62 3.74
N GLY A 83 -2.48 -6.76 4.37
CA GLY A 83 -1.23 -7.51 4.22
C GLY A 83 -1.32 -8.90 4.81
N ILE A 84 -0.36 -9.76 4.50
CA ILE A 84 -0.20 -11.02 5.25
C ILE A 84 0.22 -10.71 6.69
N GLY A 85 -0.15 -11.57 7.63
CA GLY A 85 0.06 -11.35 9.06
C GLY A 85 1.51 -10.99 9.42
N ALA A 86 2.49 -11.65 8.81
CA ALA A 86 3.92 -11.36 9.06
C ALA A 86 4.32 -9.95 8.61
N THR A 87 3.83 -9.47 7.46
CA THR A 87 4.06 -8.11 6.96
C THR A 87 3.49 -7.07 7.93
N LEU A 88 2.24 -7.25 8.36
CA LEU A 88 1.59 -6.31 9.29
C LEU A 88 2.27 -6.29 10.65
N GLN A 89 2.70 -7.45 11.17
CA GLN A 89 3.47 -7.53 12.43
C GLN A 89 4.82 -6.83 12.32
N ALA A 90 5.51 -6.96 11.20
CA ALA A 90 6.79 -6.27 10.98
C ALA A 90 6.61 -4.74 11.00
N ILE A 91 5.56 -4.23 10.36
CA ILE A 91 5.22 -2.80 10.36
C ILE A 91 4.90 -2.33 11.78
N ASP A 92 4.02 -3.03 12.48
CA ASP A 92 3.59 -2.67 13.83
C ASP A 92 4.77 -2.65 14.81
N ARG A 93 5.60 -3.70 14.77
CA ARG A 93 6.71 -3.89 15.71
C ARG A 93 7.92 -3.01 15.42
N HIS A 94 8.22 -2.77 14.14
CA HIS A 94 9.48 -2.14 13.75
C HIS A 94 9.27 -0.72 13.20
N LEU A 95 8.40 -0.51 12.21
CA LEU A 95 8.19 0.82 11.62
C LEU A 95 7.57 1.78 12.65
N TYR A 96 6.56 1.34 13.37
CA TYR A 96 5.87 2.11 14.41
C TYR A 96 6.40 1.83 15.83
N SER A 97 7.65 1.43 15.94
CA SER A 97 8.32 1.34 17.24
C SER A 97 8.52 2.74 17.84
N GLU A 98 8.53 2.82 19.16
CA GLU A 98 8.77 4.08 19.89
C GLU A 98 10.07 4.77 19.46
N ALA A 99 11.10 3.98 19.13
CA ALA A 99 12.40 4.50 18.71
C ALA A 99 12.44 5.07 17.29
N LEU A 100 11.57 4.58 16.36
CA LEU A 100 11.61 5.00 14.95
C LEU A 100 10.48 5.95 14.58
N PHE A 101 9.24 5.59 14.88
CA PHE A 101 8.07 6.39 14.55
C PHE A 101 6.97 6.21 15.61
N PRO A 102 7.04 6.92 16.75
CA PRO A 102 6.19 6.67 17.92
C PRO A 102 4.73 7.10 17.72
N VAL A 103 4.45 8.02 16.79
CA VAL A 103 3.09 8.52 16.55
C VAL A 103 2.47 7.80 15.37
N ARG A 104 1.75 6.72 15.67
CA ARG A 104 1.05 5.94 14.64
C ARG A 104 -0.13 6.72 14.06
N PRO A 105 -0.27 6.83 12.73
CA PRO A 105 -1.48 7.32 12.09
C PRO A 105 -2.69 6.45 12.42
N ASN A 106 -3.88 7.03 12.40
CA ASN A 106 -5.11 6.28 12.64
C ASN A 106 -5.49 5.48 11.39
N PHE A 107 -5.21 4.19 11.37
CA PHE A 107 -5.64 3.22 10.36
C PHE A 107 -5.85 1.83 10.96
N ASN A 108 -6.68 1.04 10.28
CA ASN A 108 -6.89 -0.36 10.62
C ASN A 108 -5.89 -1.25 9.88
N MET A 109 -5.44 -2.32 10.51
CA MET A 109 -4.71 -3.41 9.87
C MET A 109 -5.65 -4.58 9.62
N GLN A 110 -5.71 -5.04 8.37
CA GLN A 110 -6.53 -6.18 7.97
C GLN A 110 -5.62 -7.28 7.40
N ALA A 111 -5.42 -8.32 8.20
CA ALA A 111 -4.70 -9.50 7.73
C ALA A 111 -5.58 -10.32 6.79
N PHE A 112 -4.97 -10.90 5.77
CA PHE A 112 -5.57 -11.87 4.88
C PHE A 112 -4.67 -13.10 4.73
N SER A 113 -5.27 -14.22 4.26
CA SER A 113 -4.56 -15.41 3.78
C SER A 113 -4.32 -15.29 2.27
N THR A 114 -3.91 -16.38 1.61
CA THR A 114 -3.82 -16.45 0.15
C THR A 114 -5.17 -16.63 -0.54
N ASP A 115 -6.26 -16.77 0.23
CA ASP A 115 -7.61 -16.88 -0.32
C ASP A 115 -8.13 -15.54 -0.83
N PRO A 116 -8.96 -15.52 -1.87
CA PRO A 116 -9.62 -14.31 -2.34
C PRO A 116 -10.52 -13.70 -1.27
N PHE A 117 -10.53 -12.37 -1.18
CA PHE A 117 -11.40 -11.60 -0.29
C PHE A 117 -12.03 -10.41 -1.02
N THR A 118 -12.94 -9.69 -0.37
CA THR A 118 -13.67 -8.58 -0.99
C THR A 118 -13.42 -7.27 -0.25
N VAL A 119 -13.21 -6.18 -1.00
CA VAL A 119 -13.13 -4.81 -0.49
C VAL A 119 -14.06 -3.95 -1.35
N GLY A 120 -15.12 -3.41 -0.73
CA GLY A 120 -16.21 -2.79 -1.49
C GLY A 120 -16.82 -3.80 -2.47
N ASP A 121 -16.97 -3.41 -3.73
CA ASP A 121 -17.48 -4.26 -4.81
C ASP A 121 -16.37 -5.02 -5.55
N CYS A 122 -15.12 -4.92 -5.08
CA CYS A 122 -13.98 -5.55 -5.71
C CYS A 122 -13.63 -6.89 -5.06
N ARG A 123 -13.47 -7.93 -5.86
CA ARG A 123 -12.84 -9.17 -5.45
C ARG A 123 -11.32 -9.05 -5.61
N ILE A 124 -10.59 -9.31 -4.54
CA ILE A 124 -9.13 -9.25 -4.48
C ILE A 124 -8.60 -10.68 -4.41
N THR A 125 -7.72 -11.05 -5.33
CA THR A 125 -7.06 -12.36 -5.32
C THR A 125 -5.56 -12.17 -5.08
N PRO A 126 -5.05 -12.54 -3.89
CA PRO A 126 -3.62 -12.50 -3.61
C PRO A 126 -2.89 -13.61 -4.38
N MET A 127 -1.72 -13.31 -4.90
CA MET A 127 -0.87 -14.24 -5.63
C MET A 127 0.53 -14.25 -5.01
N PRO A 128 0.96 -15.34 -4.36
CA PRO A 128 2.32 -15.45 -3.85
C PRO A 128 3.36 -15.34 -4.97
N LEU A 129 4.41 -14.55 -4.73
CA LEU A 129 5.48 -14.29 -5.67
C LEU A 129 6.83 -14.77 -5.11
N ALA A 130 7.71 -15.21 -6.00
CA ALA A 130 9.09 -15.56 -5.64
C ALA A 130 9.90 -14.27 -5.36
N HIS A 131 10.19 -14.02 -4.08
CA HIS A 131 10.96 -12.85 -3.62
C HIS A 131 11.62 -13.20 -2.27
N PRO A 132 12.84 -12.72 -1.99
CA PRO A 132 13.45 -12.89 -0.66
C PRO A 132 12.54 -12.35 0.44
N GLY A 133 12.19 -13.18 1.42
CA GLY A 133 11.23 -12.85 2.47
C GLY A 133 9.76 -12.99 2.08
N GLY A 134 9.45 -13.38 0.84
CA GLY A 134 8.10 -13.51 0.30
C GLY A 134 7.53 -12.18 -0.19
N SER A 135 6.62 -12.22 -1.15
CA SER A 135 5.87 -11.08 -1.66
C SER A 135 4.52 -11.53 -2.19
N ILE A 136 3.58 -10.61 -2.28
CA ILE A 136 2.23 -10.83 -2.80
C ILE A 136 1.98 -9.90 -3.98
N GLY A 137 1.59 -10.46 -5.12
CA GLY A 137 0.91 -9.74 -6.19
C GLY A 137 -0.59 -9.77 -5.96
N TYR A 138 -1.32 -8.89 -6.63
CA TYR A 138 -2.77 -8.77 -6.48
C TYR A 138 -3.46 -8.71 -7.82
N ARG A 139 -4.55 -9.46 -7.93
CA ARG A 139 -5.54 -9.30 -9.00
C ARG A 139 -6.78 -8.65 -8.41
N PHE A 140 -7.25 -7.57 -9.04
CA PHE A 140 -8.44 -6.82 -8.68
C PHE A 140 -9.52 -7.04 -9.75
N ASP A 141 -10.66 -7.59 -9.34
CA ASP A 141 -11.85 -7.76 -10.16
C ASP A 141 -12.94 -6.81 -9.65
N CYS A 142 -13.03 -5.61 -10.25
CA CYS A 142 -13.93 -4.52 -9.84
C CYS A 142 -14.91 -4.13 -10.96
N GLY A 143 -15.52 -5.10 -11.63
CA GLY A 143 -16.23 -4.87 -12.89
C GLY A 143 -15.31 -4.72 -14.11
N PHE A 144 -14.03 -4.69 -13.90
CA PHE A 144 -12.90 -4.82 -14.83
C PHE A 144 -11.80 -5.60 -14.11
N ILE A 145 -10.91 -6.24 -14.86
CA ILE A 145 -9.78 -7.00 -14.31
C ILE A 145 -8.52 -6.14 -14.36
N CYS A 146 -7.80 -6.04 -13.25
CA CYS A 146 -6.48 -5.43 -13.17
C CYS A 146 -5.56 -6.34 -12.34
N GLU A 147 -4.45 -6.74 -12.91
CA GLU A 147 -3.40 -7.50 -12.21
C GLU A 147 -2.20 -6.59 -11.98
N LEU A 148 -1.82 -6.43 -10.72
CA LEU A 148 -0.68 -5.62 -10.31
C LEU A 148 0.27 -6.47 -9.46
N SER A 149 1.54 -6.42 -9.80
CA SER A 149 2.61 -7.00 -9.00
C SER A 149 3.76 -6.01 -8.88
N ALA A 150 4.24 -5.81 -7.67
CA ALA A 150 5.45 -5.05 -7.40
C ALA A 150 6.66 -6.00 -7.51
N LEU A 151 7.02 -6.41 -8.72
CA LEU A 151 8.19 -7.23 -8.95
C LEU A 151 9.39 -6.34 -9.28
N TRP A 152 10.38 -6.39 -8.40
CA TRP A 152 11.74 -5.99 -8.70
C TRP A 152 12.52 -7.23 -9.16
N LYS A 153 12.98 -7.21 -10.40
CA LYS A 153 14.14 -8.03 -10.77
C LYS A 153 15.37 -7.24 -10.32
N MET A 154 16.07 -7.72 -9.30
CA MET A 154 17.47 -7.35 -9.08
C MET A 154 18.30 -7.91 -10.22
#